data_81d49c256397e8c3b8094cfad06be46b
#
_entry.id   81d49c256397e8c3b8094cfad06be46b
#
_cell.length_a   1.000
_cell.length_b   1.000
_cell.length_c   1.000
_cell.angle_alpha   90.00
_cell.angle_beta   90.00
_cell.angle_gamma   90.00
#
_symmetry.space_group_name_H-M   'P 1'
#
loop_
_entity.id
_entity.type
_entity.pdbx_description
1 polymer ?
#
loop_
_entity_poly.entity_id
_entity_poly.type
_entity_poly.pdbx_seq_one_letter_code
_entity_poly.pdbx_strand_id
1 'polypeptide(L)'
;MLLACLGVCLVALPFAGCSGKGGTANADAGAAAGMAMPVQVQVVESRSIAQSTEYLSLLKSRHSASINPQVEGYITKIYVKSGDRVDAGTPLLQIDPLKQEATVNSQEASRLAQQSNVNLARINLDRAKKLWEAGVIAKSDLDNAQTNYDTAVAQLKSLEQQVEQQQVELHYYKVSSPMAGIVGDVPVHIGDRVTVGTLLTTVDEPGALEAYIYVPAARARDLRLGLPVHLLNENGDLLAESQITFISPQVDTDTQTVLAKAAIPNTKGNFRIAQQVRAQVVWANAPGPVVPVLAVTRINGQFFVFVAVKETKGTVARQRVVKLGDITGNDYAVLGGLQPGDHLIVSGTQFLQDGAPVSEQMTAPATPGKTGSAPKTGS
;
A
#
# COMPACT_ATOMS: atom_id res chain seq x y z
N MET A 1 15.57 -27.31 54.56
CA MET A 1 16.23 -26.95 55.83
C MET A 1 15.50 -25.77 56.38
N LEU A 2 14.90 -25.96 57.59
CA LEU A 2 14.28 -25.08 58.57
C LEU A 2 13.09 -24.24 58.07
N LEU A 3 11.80 -24.50 58.46
CA LEU A 3 11.12 -24.61 59.76
C LEU A 3 11.01 -23.26 60.51
N ALA A 4 9.78 -22.75 60.71
CA ALA A 4 9.12 -22.46 61.97
C ALA A 4 7.92 -21.53 61.65
N CYS A 5 6.71 -21.89 61.86
CA CYS A 5 5.88 -22.10 63.09
C CYS A 5 5.37 -20.79 63.71
N LEU A 6 4.10 -20.85 63.94
CA LEU A 6 3.27 -20.37 65.08
C LEU A 6 2.69 -18.96 65.11
N GLY A 7 1.38 -18.92 65.39
CA GLY A 7 0.70 -17.82 66.04
C GLY A 7 -0.82 -17.78 65.91
N VAL A 8 -1.51 -18.70 66.53
CA VAL A 8 -2.96 -18.68 66.81
C VAL A 8 -3.26 -17.65 67.90
N CYS A 9 -4.24 -16.75 67.71
CA CYS A 9 -4.92 -16.06 68.81
C CYS A 9 -6.40 -15.99 68.56
N LEU A 10 -7.09 -16.84 69.25
CA LEU A 10 -8.53 -16.94 69.44
C LEU A 10 -8.92 -15.97 70.59
N VAL A 11 -9.85 -15.02 70.34
CA VAL A 11 -10.50 -14.26 71.43
C VAL A 11 -11.98 -14.33 71.19
N ALA A 12 -12.62 -15.09 72.10
CA ALA A 12 -14.07 -15.14 72.30
C ALA A 12 -14.39 -14.17 73.43
N LEU A 13 -15.45 -13.40 73.33
CA LEU A 13 -16.18 -12.75 74.45
C LEU A 13 -17.67 -12.57 74.11
N PRO A 14 -18.55 -12.45 75.10
CA PRO A 14 -19.80 -13.21 75.13
C PRO A 14 -21.07 -12.35 74.97
N PHE A 15 -22.18 -13.08 74.85
CA PHE A 15 -23.57 -12.70 74.89
C PHE A 15 -23.97 -11.80 76.08
N ALA A 16 -24.79 -10.76 75.71
CA ALA A 16 -25.79 -10.27 76.68
C ALA A 16 -27.09 -10.01 75.93
N GLY A 17 -28.09 -10.79 76.26
CA GLY A 17 -29.43 -10.66 75.76
C GLY A 17 -30.18 -9.55 76.48
N CYS A 18 -31.18 -8.96 75.81
CA CYS A 18 -32.32 -8.28 76.39
C CYS A 18 -33.57 -8.64 75.62
N SER A 19 -34.46 -9.30 76.38
CA SER A 19 -35.82 -9.64 76.07
C SER A 19 -36.69 -8.38 76.12
N GLY A 20 -37.45 -8.11 75.05
CA GLY A 20 -38.50 -7.07 75.01
C GLY A 20 -39.71 -7.56 74.21
N LYS A 21 -40.81 -7.67 74.88
CA LYS A 21 -42.06 -8.26 74.53
C LYS A 21 -42.92 -7.36 73.61
N GLY A 22 -43.53 -7.94 72.58
CA GLY A 22 -44.91 -7.70 72.19
C GLY A 22 -45.20 -6.51 71.29
N GLY A 23 -45.65 -6.81 70.10
CA GLY A 23 -46.32 -5.90 69.18
C GLY A 23 -46.56 -6.56 67.81
N THR A 24 -47.72 -7.30 67.75
CA THR A 24 -48.27 -7.76 66.46
C THR A 24 -48.74 -6.56 65.69
N ALA A 25 -47.92 -6.12 64.67
CA ALA A 25 -48.39 -5.26 63.62
C ALA A 25 -48.42 -6.11 62.35
N ASN A 26 -49.60 -6.38 61.87
CA ASN A 26 -49.85 -6.86 60.49
C ASN A 26 -49.20 -5.86 59.52
N ALA A 27 -48.06 -6.21 59.02
CA ALA A 27 -47.53 -5.56 57.84
C ALA A 27 -48.20 -6.21 56.64
N ASP A 28 -49.22 -5.56 56.16
CA ASP A 28 -49.74 -5.70 54.81
C ASP A 28 -48.53 -5.69 53.84
N ALA A 29 -48.27 -6.86 53.28
CA ALA A 29 -47.36 -6.97 52.15
C ALA A 29 -48.07 -6.32 50.94
N GLY A 30 -48.20 -4.99 51.00
CA GLY A 30 -48.49 -4.17 49.81
C GLY A 30 -47.44 -4.45 48.80
N ALA A 31 -47.78 -5.12 47.70
CA ALA A 31 -47.02 -5.31 46.49
C ALA A 31 -46.44 -3.97 46.18
N ALA A 32 -45.13 -3.85 46.33
CA ALA A 32 -44.33 -2.77 45.66
C ALA A 32 -44.53 -2.99 44.17
N ALA A 33 -45.58 -2.41 43.62
CA ALA A 33 -45.67 -2.17 42.18
C ALA A 33 -44.41 -1.40 41.82
N GLY A 34 -43.43 -2.10 41.25
CA GLY A 34 -42.14 -1.54 40.90
C GLY A 34 -42.36 -0.29 40.09
N MET A 35 -41.92 0.86 40.59
CA MET A 35 -41.93 2.11 39.83
C MET A 35 -41.15 1.85 38.56
N ALA A 36 -41.86 1.89 37.41
CA ALA A 36 -41.23 1.72 36.13
C ALA A 36 -40.17 2.81 35.94
N MET A 37 -38.92 2.40 35.75
CA MET A 37 -37.79 3.30 35.61
C MET A 37 -37.91 4.06 34.28
N PRO A 38 -37.86 5.43 34.28
CA PRO A 38 -37.91 6.17 33.03
C PRO A 38 -36.60 5.97 32.27
N VAL A 39 -36.67 5.43 31.03
CA VAL A 39 -35.55 5.17 30.18
C VAL A 39 -35.74 5.87 28.81
N GLN A 40 -34.66 6.39 28.25
CA GLN A 40 -34.70 6.90 26.90
C GLN A 40 -34.56 5.76 25.89
N VAL A 41 -35.46 5.73 24.93
CA VAL A 41 -35.53 4.68 23.92
C VAL A 41 -35.32 5.30 22.55
N GLN A 42 -34.45 4.69 21.76
CA GLN A 42 -34.23 4.99 20.36
C GLN A 42 -34.59 3.79 19.50
N VAL A 43 -35.30 4.03 18.40
CA VAL A 43 -35.58 2.97 17.43
C VAL A 43 -34.30 2.62 16.68
N VAL A 44 -33.98 1.34 16.61
CA VAL A 44 -32.81 0.87 15.83
C VAL A 44 -33.04 1.14 14.33
N GLU A 45 -32.28 2.06 13.79
CA GLU A 45 -32.32 2.39 12.37
C GLU A 45 -31.41 1.48 11.56
N SER A 46 -31.80 1.20 10.33
CA SER A 46 -30.93 0.55 9.35
C SER A 46 -30.17 1.62 8.57
N ARG A 47 -28.86 1.63 8.68
CA ARG A 47 -27.98 2.49 7.90
C ARG A 47 -27.08 1.67 7.01
N SER A 48 -26.62 2.25 5.89
CA SER A 48 -25.58 1.64 5.09
C SER A 48 -24.27 1.63 5.86
N ILE A 49 -23.81 0.43 6.21
CA ILE A 49 -22.57 0.23 6.97
C ILE A 49 -21.51 -0.27 6.02
N ALA A 50 -20.41 0.50 5.89
CA ALA A 50 -19.23 0.05 5.18
C ALA A 50 -18.49 -0.97 6.05
N GLN A 51 -18.47 -2.23 5.61
CA GLN A 51 -17.56 -3.22 6.18
C GLN A 51 -16.18 -2.96 5.60
N SER A 52 -15.29 -2.42 6.38
CA SER A 52 -13.94 -2.05 5.94
C SER A 52 -12.88 -2.63 6.86
N THR A 53 -11.66 -2.73 6.34
CA THR A 53 -10.48 -3.13 7.12
C THR A 53 -9.32 -2.24 6.71
N GLU A 54 -8.58 -1.77 7.69
CA GLU A 54 -7.39 -0.96 7.49
C GLU A 54 -6.14 -1.84 7.38
N TYR A 55 -5.31 -1.52 6.40
CA TYR A 55 -4.01 -2.14 6.16
C TYR A 55 -2.94 -1.06 6.06
N LEU A 56 -1.76 -1.37 6.55
CA LEU A 56 -0.60 -0.54 6.27
C LEU A 56 -0.23 -0.71 4.80
N SER A 57 -0.08 0.40 4.08
CA SER A 57 0.21 0.43 2.66
C SER A 57 1.44 1.28 2.39
N LEU A 58 2.25 0.86 1.41
CA LEU A 58 3.40 1.59 0.92
C LEU A 58 3.10 2.16 -0.46
N LEU A 59 3.29 3.47 -0.61
CA LEU A 59 3.16 4.13 -1.91
C LEU A 59 4.43 3.90 -2.73
N LYS A 60 4.28 3.34 -3.93
CA LYS A 60 5.39 3.18 -4.88
C LYS A 60 5.08 3.92 -6.17
N SER A 61 6.11 4.38 -6.87
CA SER A 61 5.94 4.89 -8.22
C SER A 61 5.48 3.76 -9.14
N ARG A 62 4.57 4.05 -10.04
CA ARG A 62 4.13 3.11 -11.07
C ARG A 62 5.25 2.84 -12.09
N HIS A 63 6.04 3.87 -12.39
CA HIS A 63 7.20 3.79 -13.24
C HIS A 63 8.43 4.21 -12.45
N SER A 64 9.31 3.27 -12.18
CA SER A 64 10.55 3.45 -11.44
C SER A 64 11.65 2.67 -12.13
N ALA A 65 12.80 3.28 -12.34
CA ALA A 65 13.97 2.65 -12.90
C ALA A 65 15.15 2.78 -11.91
N SER A 66 15.69 1.63 -11.51
CA SER A 66 16.98 1.59 -10.81
C SER A 66 18.12 1.66 -11.83
N ILE A 67 18.97 2.62 -11.70
CA ILE A 67 20.06 2.88 -12.64
C ILE A 67 21.34 2.25 -12.12
N ASN A 68 21.77 1.19 -12.81
CA ASN A 68 23.01 0.49 -12.52
C ASN A 68 23.91 0.60 -13.76
N PRO A 69 25.26 0.64 -13.62
CA PRO A 69 26.16 0.68 -14.75
C PRO A 69 26.18 -0.67 -15.48
N GLN A 70 26.40 -0.65 -16.79
CA GLN A 70 26.59 -1.86 -17.60
C GLN A 70 28.07 -2.26 -17.72
N VAL A 71 28.96 -1.36 -17.32
CA VAL A 71 30.43 -1.54 -17.34
C VAL A 71 31.02 -1.13 -16.00
N GLU A 72 32.17 -1.70 -15.65
CA GLU A 72 32.90 -1.31 -14.45
C GLU A 72 33.92 -0.21 -14.77
N GLY A 73 34.17 0.66 -13.80
CA GLY A 73 35.16 1.72 -13.94
C GLY A 73 35.07 2.77 -12.83
N TYR A 74 35.75 3.88 -13.01
CA TYR A 74 35.72 5.01 -12.09
C TYR A 74 34.78 6.10 -12.63
N ILE A 75 34.01 6.72 -11.74
CA ILE A 75 33.16 7.85 -12.09
C ILE A 75 34.02 9.09 -12.34
N THR A 76 33.92 9.68 -13.52
CA THR A 76 34.65 10.90 -13.90
C THR A 76 33.79 12.15 -13.79
N LYS A 77 32.47 12.03 -14.04
CA LYS A 77 31.53 13.15 -13.98
C LYS A 77 30.17 12.69 -13.51
N ILE A 78 29.48 13.57 -12.79
CA ILE A 78 28.08 13.46 -12.42
C ILE A 78 27.38 14.69 -12.96
N TYR A 79 26.36 14.49 -13.81
CA TYR A 79 25.67 15.58 -14.53
C TYR A 79 24.41 16.05 -13.82
N VAL A 80 23.86 15.25 -12.88
CA VAL A 80 22.60 15.49 -12.20
C VAL A 80 22.78 15.49 -10.69
N LYS A 81 21.83 16.11 -10.00
CA LYS A 81 21.73 16.09 -8.54
C LYS A 81 20.45 15.37 -8.11
N SER A 82 20.45 14.87 -6.89
CA SER A 82 19.23 14.31 -6.27
C SER A 82 18.11 15.35 -6.33
N GLY A 83 16.94 14.94 -6.84
CA GLY A 83 15.77 15.80 -7.02
C GLY A 83 15.65 16.48 -8.38
N ASP A 84 16.65 16.38 -9.25
CA ASP A 84 16.58 16.96 -10.60
C ASP A 84 15.53 16.23 -11.45
N ARG A 85 14.85 16.99 -12.32
CA ARG A 85 13.94 16.44 -13.31
C ARG A 85 14.68 16.16 -14.60
N VAL A 86 14.53 14.96 -15.14
CA VAL A 86 15.23 14.48 -16.34
C VAL A 86 14.25 13.88 -17.35
N ASP A 87 14.60 13.95 -18.61
CA ASP A 87 13.91 13.27 -19.70
C ASP A 87 14.64 11.97 -20.08
N ALA A 88 13.97 11.12 -20.85
CA ALA A 88 14.59 9.92 -21.40
C ALA A 88 15.82 10.30 -22.26
N GLY A 89 16.94 9.59 -22.07
CA GLY A 89 18.21 9.86 -22.75
C GLY A 89 19.09 10.93 -22.10
N THR A 90 18.62 11.65 -21.08
CA THR A 90 19.43 12.64 -20.35
C THR A 90 20.63 11.95 -19.69
N PRO A 91 21.88 12.42 -19.90
CA PRO A 91 23.05 11.86 -19.26
C PRO A 91 23.00 12.12 -17.74
N LEU A 92 23.23 11.05 -16.96
CA LEU A 92 23.24 11.09 -15.51
C LEU A 92 24.67 11.12 -14.96
N LEU A 93 25.49 10.16 -15.40
CA LEU A 93 26.87 9.99 -14.95
C LEU A 93 27.78 9.57 -16.12
N GLN A 94 29.07 9.77 -15.95
CA GLN A 94 30.13 9.35 -16.88
C GLN A 94 31.13 8.46 -16.13
N ILE A 95 31.32 7.26 -16.63
CA ILE A 95 32.39 6.34 -16.21
C ILE A 95 33.57 6.60 -17.13
N ASP A 96 34.80 6.41 -16.68
CA ASP A 96 36.04 6.68 -17.46
C ASP A 96 36.05 5.87 -18.76
N PRO A 97 35.93 6.51 -19.93
CA PRO A 97 35.87 5.84 -21.22
C PRO A 97 37.23 5.68 -21.90
N LEU A 98 38.32 6.24 -21.34
CA LEU A 98 39.60 6.41 -22.06
C LEU A 98 40.14 5.11 -22.65
N LYS A 99 40.06 4.01 -21.90
CA LYS A 99 40.53 2.71 -22.39
C LYS A 99 39.69 2.22 -23.56
N GLN A 100 38.37 2.36 -23.46
CA GLN A 100 37.43 1.92 -24.49
C GLN A 100 37.52 2.81 -25.74
N GLU A 101 37.67 4.13 -25.58
CA GLU A 101 37.91 5.05 -26.70
C GLU A 101 39.17 4.67 -27.47
N ALA A 102 40.25 4.32 -26.77
CA ALA A 102 41.50 3.85 -27.44
C ALA A 102 41.24 2.54 -28.21
N THR A 103 40.42 1.63 -27.68
CA THR A 103 40.05 0.39 -28.38
C THR A 103 39.24 0.67 -29.63
N VAL A 104 38.22 1.53 -29.55
CA VAL A 104 37.41 1.95 -30.73
C VAL A 104 38.31 2.57 -31.80
N ASN A 105 39.21 3.49 -31.43
CA ASN A 105 40.11 4.15 -32.34
C ASN A 105 41.05 3.14 -33.05
N SER A 106 41.52 2.11 -32.32
CA SER A 106 42.39 1.06 -32.90
C SER A 106 41.61 0.20 -33.91
N GLN A 107 40.36 -0.17 -33.59
CA GLN A 107 39.52 -0.94 -34.53
C GLN A 107 39.16 -0.12 -35.77
N GLU A 108 38.86 1.16 -35.59
CA GLU A 108 38.59 2.09 -36.71
C GLU A 108 39.77 2.24 -37.63
N ALA A 109 41.00 2.35 -37.10
CA ALA A 109 42.22 2.34 -37.92
C ALA A 109 42.36 1.05 -38.72
N SER A 110 42.05 -0.11 -38.12
CA SER A 110 42.08 -1.41 -38.81
C SER A 110 41.03 -1.48 -39.93
N ARG A 111 39.83 -0.96 -39.70
CA ARG A 111 38.77 -0.84 -40.71
C ARG A 111 39.21 0.04 -41.89
N LEU A 112 39.83 1.20 -41.62
CA LEU A 112 40.35 2.12 -42.66
C LEU A 112 41.45 1.47 -43.50
N ALA A 113 42.35 0.71 -42.87
CA ALA A 113 43.37 -0.05 -43.57
C ALA A 113 42.75 -1.09 -44.52
N GLN A 114 41.75 -1.83 -44.04
CA GLN A 114 41.04 -2.82 -44.88
C GLN A 114 40.24 -2.14 -46.01
N GLN A 115 39.65 -0.98 -45.79
CA GLN A 115 38.97 -0.19 -46.80
C GLN A 115 39.93 0.14 -47.98
N SER A 116 41.21 0.44 -47.66
CA SER A 116 42.24 0.67 -48.65
C SER A 116 42.57 -0.60 -49.46
N ASN A 117 42.59 -1.76 -48.80
CA ASN A 117 42.75 -3.06 -49.45
C ASN A 117 41.57 -3.38 -50.40
N VAL A 118 40.34 -3.10 -50.02
CA VAL A 118 39.17 -3.23 -50.90
C VAL A 118 39.28 -2.36 -52.10
N ASN A 119 39.72 -1.11 -51.95
CA ASN A 119 39.93 -0.20 -53.09
C ASN A 119 41.00 -0.71 -54.06
N LEU A 120 42.12 -1.25 -53.54
CA LEU A 120 43.16 -1.87 -54.36
C LEU A 120 42.62 -3.11 -55.11
N ALA A 121 41.93 -4.00 -54.41
CA ALA A 121 41.32 -5.20 -55.00
C ALA A 121 40.31 -4.84 -56.11
N ARG A 122 39.50 -3.79 -55.89
CA ARG A 122 38.56 -3.27 -56.90
C ARG A 122 39.29 -2.78 -58.15
N ILE A 123 40.35 -1.99 -58.00
CA ILE A 123 41.14 -1.48 -59.14
C ILE A 123 41.78 -2.65 -59.94
N ASN A 124 42.28 -3.67 -59.22
CA ASN A 124 42.84 -4.86 -59.84
C ASN A 124 41.77 -5.68 -60.59
N LEU A 125 40.58 -5.84 -60.03
CA LEU A 125 39.44 -6.50 -60.66
C LEU A 125 39.01 -5.74 -61.92
N ASP A 126 38.86 -4.41 -61.85
CA ASP A 126 38.49 -3.57 -63.01
C ASP A 126 39.56 -3.65 -64.15
N ARG A 127 40.83 -3.75 -63.79
CA ARG A 127 41.91 -3.98 -64.74
C ARG A 127 41.82 -5.37 -65.38
N ALA A 128 41.62 -6.41 -64.56
CA ALA A 128 41.47 -7.79 -65.05
C ALA A 128 40.24 -7.95 -65.97
N LYS A 129 39.09 -7.32 -65.67
CA LYS A 129 37.95 -7.26 -66.57
C LYS A 129 38.28 -6.72 -67.96
N LYS A 130 38.96 -5.57 -68.03
CA LYS A 130 39.38 -4.95 -69.30
C LYS A 130 40.37 -5.80 -70.12
N LEU A 131 41.32 -6.46 -69.43
CA LEU A 131 42.29 -7.33 -70.09
C LEU A 131 41.67 -8.62 -70.60
N TRP A 132 40.70 -9.20 -69.88
CA TRP A 132 39.97 -10.36 -70.33
C TRP A 132 39.05 -10.04 -71.52
N GLU A 133 38.37 -8.88 -71.52
CA GLU A 133 37.57 -8.39 -72.62
C GLU A 133 38.43 -8.20 -73.91
N ALA A 134 39.70 -7.79 -73.73
CA ALA A 134 40.66 -7.67 -74.79
C ALA A 134 41.35 -9.00 -75.22
N GLY A 135 40.95 -10.16 -74.56
CA GLY A 135 41.50 -11.49 -74.84
C GLY A 135 42.95 -11.71 -74.38
N VAL A 136 43.48 -10.86 -73.47
CA VAL A 136 44.89 -10.86 -73.03
C VAL A 136 45.15 -11.83 -71.87
N ILE A 137 44.15 -12.07 -71.00
CA ILE A 137 44.28 -12.96 -69.81
C ILE A 137 43.30 -14.15 -69.87
N ALA A 138 43.60 -15.21 -69.07
CA ALA A 138 42.71 -16.36 -68.94
C ALA A 138 41.56 -15.99 -68.07
N LYS A 139 40.44 -16.71 -68.18
CA LYS A 139 39.26 -16.60 -67.34
C LYS A 139 39.59 -16.83 -65.86
N SER A 140 40.48 -17.78 -65.56
CA SER A 140 40.98 -18.06 -64.22
C SER A 140 41.57 -16.83 -63.50
N ASP A 141 42.23 -15.94 -64.24
CA ASP A 141 42.85 -14.75 -63.70
C ASP A 141 41.78 -13.70 -63.32
N LEU A 142 40.71 -13.59 -64.12
CA LEU A 142 39.54 -12.76 -63.78
C LEU A 142 38.81 -13.34 -62.59
N ASP A 143 38.55 -14.64 -62.54
CA ASP A 143 37.87 -15.29 -61.43
C ASP A 143 38.67 -15.16 -60.10
N ASN A 144 40.00 -15.22 -60.15
CA ASN A 144 40.90 -14.93 -59.03
C ASN A 144 40.81 -13.48 -58.58
N ALA A 145 40.79 -12.52 -59.48
CA ALA A 145 40.66 -11.09 -59.13
C ALA A 145 39.28 -10.79 -58.49
N GLN A 146 38.22 -11.43 -59.01
CA GLN A 146 36.89 -11.31 -58.44
C GLN A 146 36.86 -11.90 -57.02
N THR A 147 37.38 -13.12 -56.83
CA THR A 147 37.42 -13.77 -55.50
C THR A 147 38.21 -12.95 -54.48
N ASN A 148 39.34 -12.36 -54.90
CA ASN A 148 40.14 -11.49 -54.05
C ASN A 148 39.38 -10.23 -53.63
N TYR A 149 38.62 -9.60 -54.57
CA TYR A 149 37.78 -8.47 -54.23
C TYR A 149 36.67 -8.84 -53.26
N ASP A 150 35.95 -9.93 -53.53
CA ASP A 150 34.83 -10.43 -52.68
C ASP A 150 35.34 -10.77 -51.28
N THR A 151 36.51 -11.38 -51.16
CA THR A 151 37.16 -11.69 -49.90
C THR A 151 37.52 -10.42 -49.15
N ALA A 152 38.09 -9.42 -49.81
CA ALA A 152 38.45 -8.14 -49.19
C ALA A 152 37.21 -7.37 -48.69
N VAL A 153 36.09 -7.42 -49.43
CA VAL A 153 34.81 -6.83 -49.07
C VAL A 153 34.23 -7.55 -47.84
N ALA A 154 34.25 -8.90 -47.81
CA ALA A 154 33.76 -9.67 -46.67
C ALA A 154 34.55 -9.36 -45.40
N GLN A 155 35.89 -9.20 -45.51
CA GLN A 155 36.77 -8.85 -44.42
C GLN A 155 36.48 -7.43 -43.89
N LEU A 156 36.26 -6.46 -44.80
CA LEU A 156 35.87 -5.09 -44.43
C LEU A 156 34.58 -5.10 -43.62
N LYS A 157 33.55 -5.82 -44.09
CA LYS A 157 32.26 -5.94 -43.38
C LYS A 157 32.43 -6.52 -42.00
N SER A 158 33.31 -7.52 -41.83
CA SER A 158 33.61 -8.09 -40.50
C SER A 158 34.21 -7.05 -39.57
N LEU A 159 35.16 -6.22 -40.04
CA LEU A 159 35.77 -5.15 -39.25
C LEU A 159 34.78 -4.01 -38.92
N GLU A 160 33.86 -3.70 -39.83
CA GLU A 160 32.78 -2.74 -39.58
C GLU A 160 31.90 -3.18 -38.40
N GLN A 161 31.51 -4.47 -38.38
CA GLN A 161 30.74 -5.00 -37.29
C GLN A 161 31.51 -5.03 -35.94
N GLN A 162 32.84 -5.24 -35.99
CA GLN A 162 33.68 -5.15 -34.79
C GLN A 162 33.75 -3.70 -34.24
N VAL A 163 33.87 -2.70 -35.14
CA VAL A 163 33.85 -1.29 -34.74
C VAL A 163 32.50 -0.95 -34.10
N GLU A 164 31.38 -1.34 -34.71
CA GLU A 164 30.04 -1.12 -34.18
C GLU A 164 29.88 -1.73 -32.80
N GLN A 165 30.34 -2.97 -32.59
CA GLN A 165 30.32 -3.61 -31.28
C GLN A 165 31.09 -2.78 -30.25
N GLN A 166 32.29 -2.31 -30.56
CA GLN A 166 33.08 -1.52 -29.61
C GLN A 166 32.47 -0.14 -29.35
N GLN A 167 31.78 0.46 -30.33
CA GLN A 167 31.04 1.72 -30.15
C GLN A 167 29.86 1.56 -29.23
N VAL A 168 29.09 0.43 -29.33
CA VAL A 168 28.00 0.09 -28.40
C VAL A 168 28.56 -0.04 -26.99
N GLU A 169 29.68 -0.73 -26.80
CA GLU A 169 30.32 -0.86 -25.49
C GLU A 169 30.76 0.50 -24.92
N LEU A 170 31.34 1.38 -25.79
CA LEU A 170 31.71 2.76 -25.42
C LEU A 170 30.48 3.56 -24.94
N HIS A 171 29.32 3.33 -25.54
CA HIS A 171 28.09 4.02 -25.16
C HIS A 171 27.70 3.72 -23.69
N TYR A 172 28.01 2.54 -23.19
CA TYR A 172 27.69 2.15 -21.80
C TYR A 172 28.47 2.91 -20.73
N TYR A 173 29.59 3.56 -21.13
CA TYR A 173 30.35 4.43 -20.21
C TYR A 173 29.65 5.76 -19.94
N LYS A 174 28.66 6.14 -20.75
CA LYS A 174 27.79 7.28 -20.52
C LYS A 174 26.44 6.79 -20.06
N VAL A 175 26.22 6.80 -18.74
CA VAL A 175 24.96 6.35 -18.15
C VAL A 175 23.89 7.42 -18.34
N SER A 176 22.77 7.07 -18.96
CA SER A 176 21.64 7.97 -19.23
C SER A 176 20.34 7.44 -18.64
N SER A 177 19.35 8.32 -18.46
CA SER A 177 18.03 7.94 -17.98
C SER A 177 17.25 7.17 -19.05
N PRO A 178 16.65 6.00 -18.73
CA PRO A 178 15.79 5.27 -19.67
C PRO A 178 14.39 5.90 -19.83
N MET A 179 14.00 6.79 -18.92
CA MET A 179 12.66 7.38 -18.86
C MET A 179 12.69 8.80 -18.32
N ALA A 180 11.61 9.55 -18.54
CA ALA A 180 11.41 10.83 -17.89
C ALA A 180 10.99 10.63 -16.42
N GLY A 181 11.51 11.48 -15.51
CA GLY A 181 11.21 11.36 -14.09
C GLY A 181 12.01 12.31 -13.22
N ILE A 182 12.01 12.04 -11.93
CA ILE A 182 12.83 12.73 -10.92
C ILE A 182 13.93 11.80 -10.46
N VAL A 183 15.17 12.30 -10.47
CA VAL A 183 16.35 11.60 -9.98
C VAL A 183 16.24 11.44 -8.47
N GLY A 184 16.34 10.20 -7.99
CA GLY A 184 16.38 9.87 -6.56
C GLY A 184 17.69 10.30 -5.92
N ASP A 185 18.08 9.61 -4.84
CA ASP A 185 19.38 9.84 -4.24
C ASP A 185 20.51 9.34 -5.15
N VAL A 186 21.63 10.08 -5.14
CA VAL A 186 22.86 9.74 -5.88
C VAL A 186 23.94 9.41 -4.86
N PRO A 187 24.04 8.14 -4.42
CA PRO A 187 24.94 7.75 -3.33
C PRO A 187 26.41 7.65 -3.73
N VAL A 188 26.73 7.89 -5.01
CA VAL A 188 28.08 7.75 -5.58
C VAL A 188 28.73 9.10 -5.80
N HIS A 189 30.09 9.12 -5.79
CA HIS A 189 30.90 10.33 -5.95
C HIS A 189 31.89 10.20 -7.11
N ILE A 190 32.37 11.35 -7.58
CA ILE A 190 33.45 11.39 -8.58
C ILE A 190 34.70 10.74 -7.96
N GLY A 191 35.28 9.78 -8.70
CA GLY A 191 36.41 8.98 -8.24
C GLY A 191 36.04 7.63 -7.66
N ASP A 192 34.76 7.37 -7.37
CA ASP A 192 34.33 6.06 -6.90
C ASP A 192 34.45 5.01 -8.01
N ARG A 193 34.85 3.79 -7.62
CA ARG A 193 34.81 2.63 -8.50
C ARG A 193 33.45 1.98 -8.44
N VAL A 194 32.80 1.82 -9.60
CA VAL A 194 31.50 1.19 -9.73
C VAL A 194 31.57 -0.12 -10.50
N THR A 195 30.65 -1.03 -10.20
CA THR A 195 30.48 -2.33 -10.86
C THR A 195 29.02 -2.49 -11.30
N VAL A 196 28.72 -3.49 -12.13
CA VAL A 196 27.38 -3.76 -12.66
C VAL A 196 26.29 -3.87 -11.57
N GLY A 197 26.68 -4.30 -10.33
CA GLY A 197 25.77 -4.39 -9.19
C GLY A 197 25.59 -3.09 -8.39
N THR A 198 26.36 -2.03 -8.68
CA THR A 198 26.33 -0.77 -7.92
C THR A 198 25.10 0.04 -8.29
N LEU A 199 24.26 0.42 -7.32
CA LEU A 199 23.15 1.36 -7.55
C LEU A 199 23.74 2.78 -7.71
N LEU A 200 23.54 3.39 -8.86
CA LEU A 200 23.99 4.76 -9.13
C LEU A 200 22.95 5.79 -8.68
N THR A 201 21.70 5.54 -9.01
CA THR A 201 20.53 6.35 -8.62
C THR A 201 19.25 5.62 -9.00
N THR A 202 18.10 6.20 -8.65
CA THR A 202 16.79 5.83 -9.20
C THR A 202 16.21 6.97 -10.02
N VAL A 203 15.36 6.65 -10.99
CA VAL A 203 14.56 7.65 -11.69
C VAL A 203 13.11 7.23 -11.53
N ASP A 204 12.33 8.09 -10.90
CA ASP A 204 10.95 7.81 -10.51
C ASP A 204 9.98 8.82 -11.13
N GLU A 205 8.82 8.33 -11.57
CA GLU A 205 7.70 9.19 -11.98
C GLU A 205 6.76 9.46 -10.79
N PRO A 206 6.80 10.66 -10.17
CA PRO A 206 6.02 10.94 -8.97
C PRO A 206 4.53 11.19 -9.25
N GLY A 207 4.14 11.41 -10.51
CA GLY A 207 2.76 11.74 -10.90
C GLY A 207 1.77 10.59 -10.82
N ALA A 208 2.26 9.35 -10.94
CA ALA A 208 1.47 8.13 -10.90
C ALA A 208 2.00 7.18 -9.83
N LEU A 209 1.32 7.13 -8.69
CA LEU A 209 1.67 6.23 -7.59
C LEU A 209 0.71 5.04 -7.53
N GLU A 210 1.16 3.96 -6.92
CA GLU A 210 0.36 2.80 -6.55
C GLU A 210 0.50 2.54 -5.05
N ALA A 211 -0.64 2.35 -4.39
CA ALA A 211 -0.67 1.88 -3.01
C ALA A 211 -0.56 0.35 -3.00
N TYR A 212 0.50 -0.18 -2.39
CA TYR A 212 0.75 -1.61 -2.23
C TYR A 212 0.13 -2.06 -0.92
N ILE A 213 -0.96 -2.82 -1.00
CA ILE A 213 -1.77 -3.26 0.14
C ILE A 213 -1.58 -4.77 0.28
N TYR A 214 -1.09 -5.20 1.43
CA TYR A 214 -0.87 -6.61 1.73
C TYR A 214 -2.03 -7.15 2.53
N VAL A 215 -2.90 -7.92 1.88
CA VAL A 215 -4.11 -8.47 2.47
C VAL A 215 -3.86 -9.90 2.92
N PRO A 216 -4.14 -10.29 4.18
CA PRO A 216 -3.99 -11.66 4.65
C PRO A 216 -4.74 -12.67 3.77
N ALA A 217 -4.15 -13.84 3.53
CA ALA A 217 -4.69 -14.89 2.66
C ALA A 217 -6.09 -15.34 3.10
N ALA A 218 -6.41 -15.28 4.40
CA ALA A 218 -7.73 -15.59 4.93
C ALA A 218 -8.84 -14.69 4.35
N ARG A 219 -8.50 -13.43 4.01
CA ARG A 219 -9.40 -12.44 3.41
C ARG A 219 -9.27 -12.34 1.88
N ALA A 220 -8.30 -13.02 1.29
CA ALA A 220 -8.04 -12.95 -0.15
C ALA A 220 -9.23 -13.39 -1.03
N ARG A 221 -10.11 -14.22 -0.49
CA ARG A 221 -11.35 -14.66 -1.19
C ARG A 221 -12.33 -13.52 -1.43
N ASP A 222 -12.29 -12.49 -0.60
CA ASP A 222 -13.18 -11.32 -0.68
C ASP A 222 -12.60 -10.23 -1.58
N LEU A 223 -11.30 -10.33 -1.96
CA LEU A 223 -10.64 -9.39 -2.85
C LEU A 223 -11.23 -9.45 -4.26
N ARG A 224 -11.60 -8.28 -4.79
CA ARG A 224 -12.10 -8.11 -6.15
C ARG A 224 -11.54 -6.82 -6.75
N LEU A 225 -11.37 -6.80 -8.06
CA LEU A 225 -11.05 -5.57 -8.78
C LEU A 225 -12.20 -4.57 -8.59
N GLY A 226 -11.86 -3.30 -8.45
CA GLY A 226 -12.84 -2.22 -8.28
C GLY A 226 -13.31 -2.02 -6.82
N LEU A 227 -12.84 -2.80 -5.84
CA LEU A 227 -13.15 -2.52 -4.42
C LEU A 227 -12.65 -1.11 -4.05
N PRO A 228 -13.50 -0.28 -3.41
CA PRO A 228 -13.09 1.04 -2.97
C PRO A 228 -12.00 0.96 -1.91
N VAL A 229 -11.03 1.85 -2.03
CA VAL A 229 -9.90 2.01 -1.10
C VAL A 229 -9.80 3.47 -0.71
N HIS A 230 -9.89 3.74 0.58
CA HIS A 230 -9.67 5.06 1.16
C HIS A 230 -8.26 5.11 1.75
N LEU A 231 -7.44 6.06 1.30
CA LEU A 231 -6.15 6.32 1.93
C LEU A 231 -6.34 7.30 3.06
N LEU A 232 -5.88 6.93 4.23
CA LEU A 232 -6.00 7.70 5.46
C LEU A 232 -4.61 8.12 5.96
N ASN A 233 -4.55 9.27 6.61
CA ASN A 233 -3.36 9.67 7.37
C ASN A 233 -3.30 8.92 8.73
N GLU A 234 -2.30 9.23 9.55
CA GLU A 234 -2.16 8.65 10.89
C GLU A 234 -3.33 9.00 11.82
N ASN A 235 -3.97 10.16 11.61
CA ASN A 235 -5.10 10.63 12.41
C ASN A 235 -6.45 10.04 11.95
N GLY A 236 -6.49 9.32 10.81
CA GLY A 236 -7.71 8.78 10.23
C GLY A 236 -8.42 9.71 9.25
N ASP A 237 -7.82 10.87 8.89
CA ASP A 237 -8.39 11.77 7.89
C ASP A 237 -8.19 11.21 6.47
N LEU A 238 -9.19 11.40 5.63
CA LEU A 238 -9.17 10.94 4.24
C LEU A 238 -8.17 11.77 3.42
N LEU A 239 -7.16 11.11 2.87
CA LEU A 239 -6.16 11.71 1.98
C LEU A 239 -6.54 11.57 0.51
N ALA A 240 -7.03 10.41 0.11
CA ALA A 240 -7.43 10.11 -1.26
C ALA A 240 -8.38 8.91 -1.31
N GLU A 241 -9.22 8.89 -2.34
CA GLU A 241 -10.05 7.74 -2.68
C GLU A 241 -9.53 7.07 -3.95
N SER A 242 -9.56 5.76 -3.98
CA SER A 242 -9.15 4.95 -5.11
C SER A 242 -9.91 3.63 -5.13
N GLN A 243 -9.49 2.72 -6.00
CA GLN A 243 -10.04 1.38 -6.09
C GLN A 243 -8.93 0.36 -6.38
N ILE A 244 -9.16 -0.90 -6.03
CA ILE A 244 -8.26 -1.99 -6.35
C ILE A 244 -8.18 -2.16 -7.87
N THR A 245 -6.99 -1.99 -8.44
CA THR A 245 -6.70 -2.11 -9.87
C THR A 245 -5.97 -3.40 -10.23
N PHE A 246 -5.31 -4.01 -9.26
CA PHE A 246 -4.57 -5.25 -9.44
C PHE A 246 -4.61 -6.10 -8.17
N ILE A 247 -4.70 -7.42 -8.37
CA ILE A 247 -4.62 -8.43 -7.31
C ILE A 247 -3.60 -9.47 -7.77
N SER A 248 -2.60 -9.75 -6.93
CA SER A 248 -1.61 -10.79 -7.21
C SER A 248 -2.28 -12.17 -7.29
N PRO A 249 -1.97 -12.98 -8.31
CA PRO A 249 -2.43 -14.37 -8.38
C PRO A 249 -1.70 -15.29 -7.40
N GLN A 250 -0.62 -14.80 -6.77
CA GLN A 250 0.22 -15.57 -5.86
C GLN A 250 0.08 -15.03 -4.44
N VAL A 251 0.09 -15.94 -3.48
CA VAL A 251 0.25 -15.63 -2.06
C VAL A 251 1.74 -15.58 -1.75
N ASP A 252 2.18 -14.53 -1.08
CA ASP A 252 3.52 -14.44 -0.54
C ASP A 252 3.68 -15.52 0.56
N THR A 253 4.65 -16.41 0.38
CA THR A 253 4.83 -17.57 1.27
C THR A 253 5.36 -17.20 2.65
N ASP A 254 6.11 -16.11 2.75
CA ASP A 254 6.76 -15.68 3.99
C ASP A 254 5.79 -14.91 4.89
N THR A 255 4.98 -14.04 4.29
CA THR A 255 4.04 -13.18 5.01
C THR A 255 2.60 -13.70 5.01
N GLN A 256 2.29 -14.72 4.20
CA GLN A 256 0.93 -15.26 4.01
C GLN A 256 -0.07 -14.17 3.60
N THR A 257 0.36 -13.25 2.73
CA THR A 257 -0.46 -12.16 2.22
C THR A 257 -0.61 -12.20 0.70
N VAL A 258 -1.67 -11.58 0.20
CA VAL A 258 -1.90 -11.31 -1.22
C VAL A 258 -1.70 -9.83 -1.47
N LEU A 259 -0.84 -9.49 -2.43
CA LEU A 259 -0.64 -8.11 -2.84
C LEU A 259 -1.84 -7.62 -3.67
N ALA A 260 -2.50 -6.58 -3.19
CA ALA A 260 -3.43 -5.78 -3.96
C ALA A 260 -2.84 -4.39 -4.21
N LYS A 261 -3.12 -3.81 -5.38
CA LYS A 261 -2.66 -2.46 -5.73
C LYS A 261 -3.83 -1.56 -6.03
N ALA A 262 -3.73 -0.32 -5.60
CA ALA A 262 -4.67 0.75 -5.93
C ALA A 262 -3.92 1.92 -6.57
N ALA A 263 -4.40 2.42 -7.72
CA ALA A 263 -3.77 3.52 -8.44
C ALA A 263 -4.08 4.86 -7.76
N ILE A 264 -3.06 5.63 -7.44
CA ILE A 264 -3.19 6.91 -6.75
C ILE A 264 -2.67 8.03 -7.65
N PRO A 265 -3.54 8.87 -8.21
CA PRO A 265 -3.09 10.04 -8.96
C PRO A 265 -2.46 11.06 -8.01
N ASN A 266 -1.21 11.42 -8.29
CA ASN A 266 -0.43 12.37 -7.46
C ASN A 266 -0.10 13.65 -8.23
N THR A 267 -1.06 14.20 -8.96
CA THR A 267 -0.88 15.39 -9.81
C THR A 267 -0.49 16.65 -9.02
N LYS A 268 -0.90 16.72 -7.76
CA LYS A 268 -0.59 17.84 -6.85
C LYS A 268 0.72 17.64 -6.06
N GLY A 269 1.38 16.50 -6.18
CA GLY A 269 2.61 16.18 -5.44
C GLY A 269 2.43 16.05 -3.92
N ASN A 270 1.22 15.74 -3.46
CA ASN A 270 0.90 15.63 -2.03
C ASN A 270 1.51 14.38 -1.38
N PHE A 271 1.79 13.36 -2.18
CA PHE A 271 2.33 12.09 -1.72
C PHE A 271 3.79 11.93 -2.15
N ARG A 272 4.56 11.25 -1.31
CA ARG A 272 5.95 10.88 -1.62
C ARG A 272 6.06 9.38 -1.91
N ILE A 273 7.01 9.05 -2.77
CA ILE A 273 7.39 7.65 -3.02
C ILE A 273 7.96 7.08 -1.72
N ALA A 274 7.69 5.80 -1.44
CA ALA A 274 8.01 5.08 -0.22
C ALA A 274 7.31 5.63 1.05
N GLN A 275 6.32 6.53 0.91
CA GLN A 275 5.48 6.96 2.03
C GLN A 275 4.58 5.82 2.49
N GLN A 276 4.51 5.60 3.81
CA GLN A 276 3.53 4.72 4.42
C GLN A 276 2.22 5.48 4.67
N VAL A 277 1.11 4.86 4.33
CA VAL A 277 -0.24 5.36 4.55
C VAL A 277 -1.15 4.22 5.00
N ARG A 278 -2.26 4.53 5.66
CA ARG A 278 -3.29 3.53 5.96
C ARG A 278 -4.23 3.42 4.76
N ALA A 279 -4.42 2.21 4.27
CA ALA A 279 -5.36 1.89 3.21
C ALA A 279 -6.55 1.15 3.81
N GLN A 280 -7.70 1.80 3.85
CA GLN A 280 -8.96 1.21 4.27
C GLN A 280 -9.66 0.60 3.06
N VAL A 281 -9.69 -0.72 2.99
CA VAL A 281 -10.39 -1.47 1.94
C VAL A 281 -11.84 -1.66 2.35
N VAL A 282 -12.77 -1.21 1.52
CA VAL A 282 -14.22 -1.36 1.75
C VAL A 282 -14.70 -2.63 1.05
N TRP A 283 -15.04 -3.65 1.82
CA TRP A 283 -15.42 -4.98 1.33
C TRP A 283 -16.86 -5.05 0.82
N ALA A 284 -17.77 -4.42 1.57
CA ALA A 284 -19.18 -4.36 1.23
C ALA A 284 -19.84 -3.15 1.91
N ASN A 285 -20.84 -2.60 1.26
CA ASN A 285 -21.79 -1.69 1.85
C ASN A 285 -23.11 -2.45 2.02
N ALA A 286 -23.45 -2.82 3.25
CA ALA A 286 -24.69 -3.51 3.53
C ALA A 286 -25.57 -2.67 4.47
N PRO A 287 -26.88 -2.55 4.19
CA PRO A 287 -27.79 -1.97 5.16
C PRO A 287 -27.84 -2.88 6.40
N GLY A 288 -27.59 -2.31 7.56
CA GLY A 288 -27.59 -3.04 8.81
C GLY A 288 -28.00 -2.16 9.98
N PRO A 289 -28.47 -2.76 11.09
CA PRO A 289 -28.80 -2.02 12.29
C PRO A 289 -27.55 -1.40 12.90
N VAL A 290 -27.69 -0.16 13.38
CA VAL A 290 -26.64 0.57 14.10
C VAL A 290 -27.11 0.87 15.51
N VAL A 291 -26.17 0.84 16.46
CA VAL A 291 -26.44 1.14 17.86
C VAL A 291 -25.40 2.10 18.43
N PRO A 292 -25.77 3.14 19.17
CA PRO A 292 -24.83 4.06 19.79
C PRO A 292 -23.86 3.31 20.73
N VAL A 293 -22.59 3.68 20.73
CA VAL A 293 -21.55 3.10 21.60
C VAL A 293 -21.98 3.12 23.08
N LEU A 294 -22.66 4.19 23.50
CA LEU A 294 -23.14 4.36 24.90
C LEU A 294 -24.24 3.40 25.30
N ALA A 295 -24.97 2.82 24.35
CA ALA A 295 -26.03 1.85 24.65
C ALA A 295 -25.53 0.41 24.83
N VAL A 296 -24.25 0.17 24.55
CA VAL A 296 -23.63 -1.15 24.60
C VAL A 296 -22.92 -1.34 25.94
N THR A 297 -23.24 -2.47 26.61
CA THR A 297 -22.57 -2.89 27.83
C THR A 297 -21.76 -4.16 27.57
N ARG A 298 -20.56 -4.24 28.12
CA ARG A 298 -19.69 -5.42 28.01
C ARG A 298 -19.60 -6.14 29.32
N ILE A 299 -20.04 -7.41 29.35
CA ILE A 299 -20.03 -8.27 30.54
C ILE A 299 -19.35 -9.58 30.15
N ASN A 300 -18.33 -10.00 30.88
CA ASN A 300 -17.59 -11.26 30.67
C ASN A 300 -17.12 -11.47 29.22
N GLY A 301 -16.71 -10.37 28.54
CA GLY A 301 -16.21 -10.43 27.16
C GLY A 301 -17.31 -10.43 26.09
N GLN A 302 -18.57 -10.52 26.44
CA GLN A 302 -19.73 -10.44 25.54
C GLN A 302 -20.34 -9.05 25.54
N PHE A 303 -20.89 -8.63 24.41
CA PHE A 303 -21.60 -7.36 24.26
C PHE A 303 -23.09 -7.58 24.42
N PHE A 304 -23.70 -6.70 25.20
CA PHE A 304 -25.13 -6.71 25.49
C PHE A 304 -25.74 -5.35 25.25
N VAL A 305 -27.00 -5.35 24.88
CA VAL A 305 -27.85 -4.16 24.84
C VAL A 305 -29.16 -4.44 25.54
N PHE A 306 -29.85 -3.40 26.01
CA PHE A 306 -31.19 -3.51 26.56
C PHE A 306 -32.21 -3.03 25.54
N VAL A 307 -33.25 -3.83 25.32
CA VAL A 307 -34.35 -3.53 24.39
C VAL A 307 -35.64 -3.45 25.22
N ALA A 308 -36.43 -2.42 25.01
CA ALA A 308 -37.73 -2.29 25.61
C ALA A 308 -38.75 -3.18 24.87
N VAL A 309 -39.32 -4.14 25.58
CA VAL A 309 -40.27 -5.09 25.04
C VAL A 309 -41.61 -4.93 25.76
N LYS A 310 -42.71 -4.78 25.00
CA LYS A 310 -44.07 -4.72 25.57
C LYS A 310 -44.54 -6.12 25.91
N GLU A 311 -44.75 -6.36 27.20
CA GLU A 311 -45.34 -7.59 27.71
C GLU A 311 -46.75 -7.34 28.29
N THR A 312 -47.50 -8.38 28.60
CA THR A 312 -48.88 -8.29 29.13
C THR A 312 -49.04 -7.46 30.40
N LYS A 313 -47.97 -7.29 31.18
CA LYS A 313 -47.95 -6.53 32.44
C LYS A 313 -47.27 -5.14 32.34
N GLY A 314 -46.88 -4.72 31.15
CA GLY A 314 -46.19 -3.44 30.90
C GLY A 314 -44.92 -3.60 30.07
N THR A 315 -44.18 -2.50 29.87
CA THR A 315 -42.93 -2.55 29.16
C THR A 315 -41.79 -2.96 30.09
N VAL A 316 -40.96 -3.92 29.66
CA VAL A 316 -39.80 -4.40 30.40
C VAL A 316 -38.51 -4.28 29.58
N ALA A 317 -37.41 -4.08 30.27
CA ALA A 317 -36.07 -4.10 29.65
C ALA A 317 -35.61 -5.56 29.49
N ARG A 318 -35.33 -5.99 28.26
CA ARG A 318 -34.75 -7.30 27.96
C ARG A 318 -33.31 -7.16 27.53
N GLN A 319 -32.44 -7.87 28.21
CA GLN A 319 -31.02 -7.95 27.86
C GLN A 319 -30.84 -8.90 26.67
N ARG A 320 -30.24 -8.39 25.59
CA ARG A 320 -29.93 -9.21 24.40
C ARG A 320 -28.43 -9.21 24.12
N VAL A 321 -27.89 -10.39 23.82
CA VAL A 321 -26.53 -10.54 23.32
C VAL A 321 -26.46 -10.03 21.90
N VAL A 322 -25.47 -9.20 21.61
CA VAL A 322 -25.27 -8.65 20.27
C VAL A 322 -23.85 -8.97 19.75
N LYS A 323 -23.77 -9.26 18.47
CA LYS A 323 -22.50 -9.33 17.76
C LYS A 323 -22.27 -7.98 17.10
N LEU A 324 -21.20 -7.31 17.50
CA LEU A 324 -20.84 -5.99 17.00
C LEU A 324 -19.72 -6.11 15.96
N GLY A 325 -19.79 -5.26 14.95
CA GLY A 325 -18.73 -5.00 13.99
C GLY A 325 -17.95 -3.73 14.35
N ASP A 326 -17.38 -3.10 13.32
CA ASP A 326 -16.57 -1.90 13.49
C ASP A 326 -17.40 -0.69 13.94
N ILE A 327 -16.73 0.27 14.60
CA ILE A 327 -17.32 1.55 14.98
C ILE A 327 -17.28 2.48 13.78
N THR A 328 -18.43 3.06 13.43
CA THR A 328 -18.52 4.10 12.41
C THR A 328 -19.05 5.38 13.06
N GLY A 329 -18.20 6.37 13.26
CA GLY A 329 -18.51 7.55 14.04
C GLY A 329 -18.76 7.21 15.50
N ASN A 330 -20.00 7.45 16.00
CA ASN A 330 -20.42 7.15 17.37
C ASN A 330 -21.27 5.87 17.48
N ASP A 331 -21.42 5.10 16.41
CA ASP A 331 -22.30 3.95 16.35
C ASP A 331 -21.51 2.66 16.06
N TYR A 332 -21.90 1.56 16.70
CA TYR A 332 -21.49 0.21 16.32
C TYR A 332 -22.37 -0.34 15.20
N ALA A 333 -21.74 -0.97 14.23
CA ALA A 333 -22.44 -1.85 13.31
C ALA A 333 -22.91 -3.10 14.05
N VAL A 334 -24.18 -3.50 13.93
CA VAL A 334 -24.68 -4.74 14.54
C VAL A 334 -24.72 -5.84 13.48
N LEU A 335 -23.91 -6.88 13.70
CA LEU A 335 -23.83 -8.06 12.84
C LEU A 335 -24.84 -9.14 13.18
N GLY A 336 -25.48 -9.04 14.35
CA GLY A 336 -26.51 -9.97 14.80
C GLY A 336 -27.00 -9.70 16.24
N GLY A 337 -28.19 -10.15 16.52
CA GLY A 337 -28.84 -10.01 17.86
C GLY A 337 -29.88 -8.89 17.95
N LEU A 338 -29.91 -7.96 16.98
CA LEU A 338 -30.96 -6.93 16.90
C LEU A 338 -31.53 -6.87 15.48
N GLN A 339 -32.74 -6.37 15.38
CA GLN A 339 -33.42 -6.09 14.10
C GLN A 339 -33.76 -4.60 13.99
N PRO A 340 -33.79 -4.06 12.77
CA PRO A 340 -34.31 -2.72 12.54
C PRO A 340 -35.75 -2.62 13.06
N GLY A 341 -36.03 -1.55 13.82
CA GLY A 341 -37.34 -1.36 14.50
C GLY A 341 -37.35 -1.79 15.97
N ASP A 342 -36.34 -2.47 16.48
CA ASP A 342 -36.22 -2.75 17.92
C ASP A 342 -36.08 -1.45 18.72
N HIS A 343 -36.69 -1.37 19.89
CA HIS A 343 -36.68 -0.23 20.80
C HIS A 343 -35.44 -0.33 21.72
N LEU A 344 -34.31 0.25 21.31
CA LEU A 344 -33.06 0.23 22.06
C LEU A 344 -33.08 1.22 23.23
N ILE A 345 -32.75 0.78 24.42
CA ILE A 345 -32.57 1.66 25.58
C ILE A 345 -31.17 2.28 25.53
N VAL A 346 -31.12 3.62 25.43
CA VAL A 346 -29.86 4.37 25.27
C VAL A 346 -29.38 5.09 26.53
N SER A 347 -30.23 5.13 27.59
CA SER A 347 -29.84 5.76 28.84
C SER A 347 -30.24 4.90 30.07
N GLY A 348 -29.50 5.04 31.16
CA GLY A 348 -29.78 4.31 32.41
C GLY A 348 -29.41 2.81 32.37
N THR A 349 -28.75 2.32 31.36
CA THR A 349 -28.41 0.91 31.15
C THR A 349 -27.64 0.28 32.31
N GLN A 350 -26.87 1.08 33.06
CA GLN A 350 -26.07 0.63 34.21
C GLN A 350 -26.90 0.25 35.43
N PHE A 351 -28.18 0.66 35.49
CA PHE A 351 -29.10 0.37 36.60
C PHE A 351 -30.15 -0.69 36.23
N LEU A 352 -30.15 -1.14 34.96
CA LEU A 352 -31.13 -2.10 34.47
C LEU A 352 -30.67 -3.53 34.69
N GLN A 353 -31.65 -4.38 35.04
CA GLN A 353 -31.53 -5.83 35.06
C GLN A 353 -32.52 -6.42 34.05
N ASP A 354 -32.23 -7.64 33.59
CA ASP A 354 -33.15 -8.33 32.68
C ASP A 354 -34.54 -8.49 33.33
N GLY A 355 -35.59 -8.07 32.62
CA GLY A 355 -36.97 -8.10 33.12
C GLY A 355 -37.38 -6.89 33.97
N ALA A 356 -36.52 -5.89 34.16
CA ALA A 356 -36.86 -4.69 34.94
C ALA A 356 -38.02 -3.90 34.28
N PRO A 357 -39.06 -3.45 35.02
CA PRO A 357 -40.15 -2.63 34.47
C PRO A 357 -39.58 -1.23 34.08
N VAL A 358 -39.88 -0.80 32.88
CA VAL A 358 -39.39 0.50 32.33
C VAL A 358 -40.54 1.33 31.73
N SER A 359 -40.39 2.65 31.78
CA SER A 359 -41.27 3.60 31.10
C SER A 359 -40.51 4.24 29.95
N GLU A 360 -40.98 4.02 28.74
CA GLU A 360 -40.32 4.51 27.51
C GLU A 360 -40.52 6.04 27.37
N GLN A 361 -39.42 6.77 27.25
CA GLN A 361 -39.39 8.14 26.77
C GLN A 361 -38.66 8.15 25.41
N MET A 362 -39.42 8.41 24.33
CA MET A 362 -38.80 8.48 22.99
C MET A 362 -37.85 9.66 22.92
N THR A 363 -36.58 9.38 22.60
CA THR A 363 -35.62 10.40 22.25
C THR A 363 -35.72 10.66 20.71
N ALA A 364 -35.94 11.90 20.31
CA ALA A 364 -35.83 12.25 18.88
C ALA A 364 -34.40 11.93 18.38
N PRO A 365 -34.24 11.44 17.13
CA PRO A 365 -32.94 11.14 16.56
C PRO A 365 -32.06 12.38 16.63
N ALA A 366 -30.83 12.21 17.13
CA ALA A 366 -29.85 13.29 17.21
C ALA A 366 -29.54 13.79 15.79
N THR A 367 -29.96 14.99 15.45
CA THR A 367 -29.61 15.68 14.22
C THR A 367 -28.10 15.84 14.22
N PRO A 368 -27.34 15.50 13.16
CA PRO A 368 -25.91 15.71 13.11
C PRO A 368 -25.63 17.21 13.28
N GLY A 369 -24.88 17.56 14.33
CA GLY A 369 -24.58 18.91 14.72
C GLY A 369 -23.92 19.68 13.57
N LYS A 370 -24.57 20.73 13.10
CA LYS A 370 -23.92 21.80 12.31
C LYS A 370 -22.79 22.33 13.16
N THR A 371 -21.56 22.17 12.66
CA THR A 371 -20.38 22.87 13.14
C THR A 371 -20.68 24.34 13.25
N GLY A 372 -20.73 24.83 14.49
CA GLY A 372 -20.99 26.24 14.78
C GLY A 372 -19.86 27.10 14.19
N SER A 373 -20.25 28.01 13.32
CA SER A 373 -19.40 29.11 12.88
C SER A 373 -19.01 29.95 14.10
N ALA A 374 -17.71 30.07 14.37
CA ALA A 374 -17.17 30.98 15.37
C ALA A 374 -17.58 32.43 15.06
N PRO A 375 -17.92 33.27 16.08
CA PRO A 375 -18.24 34.66 15.87
C PRO A 375 -16.97 35.43 15.49
N LYS A 376 -17.03 36.16 14.37
CA LYS A 376 -16.04 37.20 14.03
C LYS A 376 -16.12 38.31 15.07
N THR A 377 -15.13 38.42 15.93
CA THR A 377 -14.86 39.66 16.68
C THR A 377 -14.12 40.60 15.74
N GLY A 378 -14.78 41.70 15.39
CA GLY A 378 -14.15 42.84 14.78
C GLY A 378 -13.50 43.73 15.86
N SER A 379 -12.30 44.17 15.60
CA SER A 379 -11.72 45.51 15.83
C SER A 379 -10.36 45.58 15.16
#